data_1871c247bbad44b6f30cf997be550573
#
_entry.id   1871c247bbad44b6f30cf997be550573
#
_cell.length_a   1.000
_cell.length_b   1.000
_cell.length_c   1.000
_cell.angle_alpha   90.00
_cell.angle_beta   90.00
_cell.angle_gamma   90.00
#
_symmetry.space_group_name_H-M   'P 1'
#
loop_
_entity.id
_entity.type
_entity.pdbx_description
1 polymer ?
#
loop_
_entity_poly.entity_id
_entity_poly.type
_entity_poly.pdbx_seq_one_letter_code
_entity_poly.pdbx_strand_id
1 'polypeptide(L)'
;MKNDKKRMLLAGVLALSVLTGCSSASAASATSSMAASMAAASPAASSEVVSQPETAEGVVLPIAQGSLEEIKTGSYQFAANITSVDAKKRQMDMTVYAYDSYRTEDIDGLEAGEAIRIHPDGAVEAQDLTVESIERNEETDIVSINGGIEQGGVDLWRSNDVYRTVTYDDYPVYYMVGELVLPMDENITLSDSSSGVDAASVETNGTNSVASAVGADLDSWTEYNTTVSTTDGKVSNILRIWVP
;
A
#
# COMPACT_ATOMS: atom_id res chain seq x y z
N MET A 1 41.58 -8.49 10.79
CA MET A 1 40.37 -8.90 11.53
C MET A 1 39.22 -8.72 10.53
N LYS A 2 38.70 -9.81 9.98
CA LYS A 2 37.57 -9.80 9.03
C LYS A 2 36.28 -9.70 9.87
N ASN A 3 35.53 -8.61 9.69
CA ASN A 3 34.18 -8.48 10.25
C ASN A 3 33.21 -9.14 9.25
N ASP A 4 32.83 -10.37 9.52
CA ASP A 4 31.70 -11.00 8.87
C ASP A 4 30.40 -10.39 9.42
N LYS A 5 29.87 -9.37 8.74
CA LYS A 5 28.51 -8.92 8.97
C LYS A 5 27.56 -9.93 8.34
N LYS A 6 27.02 -10.83 9.16
CA LYS A 6 25.90 -11.68 8.77
C LYS A 6 24.68 -10.78 8.56
N ARG A 7 24.34 -10.54 7.30
CA ARG A 7 23.07 -9.92 6.91
C ARG A 7 21.96 -10.92 7.22
N MET A 8 21.07 -10.55 8.12
CA MET A 8 19.89 -11.33 8.44
C MET A 8 18.78 -10.87 7.50
N LEU A 9 18.48 -11.71 6.51
CA LEU A 9 17.34 -11.52 5.61
C LEU A 9 16.05 -11.74 6.40
N LEU A 10 15.31 -10.67 6.64
CA LEU A 10 13.92 -10.76 7.08
C LEU A 10 13.05 -10.91 5.82
N ALA A 11 12.68 -12.15 5.51
CA ALA A 11 11.74 -12.45 4.45
C ALA A 11 10.31 -12.11 4.92
N GLY A 12 9.86 -10.91 4.63
CA GLY A 12 8.44 -10.57 4.73
C GLY A 12 7.69 -11.20 3.56
N VAL A 13 6.98 -12.29 3.81
CA VAL A 13 6.13 -12.95 2.83
C VAL A 13 4.86 -12.11 2.66
N LEU A 14 4.80 -11.31 1.60
CA LEU A 14 3.54 -10.73 1.11
C LEU A 14 2.89 -11.74 0.17
N ALA A 15 1.96 -12.53 0.67
CA ALA A 15 1.12 -13.38 -0.16
C ALA A 15 -0.10 -12.56 -0.63
N LEU A 16 -0.05 -12.08 -1.87
CA LEU A 16 -1.23 -11.55 -2.56
C LEU A 16 -2.12 -12.74 -2.97
N SER A 17 -3.18 -12.98 -2.20
CA SER A 17 -4.22 -13.94 -2.59
C SER A 17 -5.32 -13.20 -3.35
N VAL A 18 -5.28 -13.26 -4.68
CA VAL A 18 -6.39 -12.87 -5.53
C VAL A 18 -7.40 -14.01 -5.54
N LEU A 19 -8.50 -13.88 -4.81
CA LEU A 19 -9.64 -14.77 -4.91
C LEU A 19 -10.60 -14.27 -5.97
N THR A 20 -10.50 -14.85 -7.17
CA THR A 20 -11.49 -14.75 -8.24
C THR A 20 -12.68 -15.63 -7.87
N GLY A 21 -13.76 -15.03 -7.40
CA GLY A 21 -15.06 -15.71 -7.19
C GLY A 21 -15.95 -15.54 -8.42
N CYS A 22 -15.99 -16.54 -9.29
CA CYS A 22 -17.07 -16.73 -10.26
C CYS A 22 -18.28 -17.33 -9.56
N SER A 23 -19.42 -16.70 -9.64
CA SER A 23 -20.69 -17.42 -9.49
C SER A 23 -21.65 -17.02 -10.60
N SER A 24 -21.92 -18.04 -11.35
CA SER A 24 -22.83 -18.10 -12.48
C SER A 24 -24.29 -18.25 -12.04
N ALA A 25 -25.14 -17.58 -12.79
CA ALA A 25 -26.35 -18.02 -13.45
C ALA A 25 -27.62 -18.38 -12.64
N SER A 26 -28.70 -17.84 -13.00
CA SER A 26 -29.70 -18.48 -13.87
C SER A 26 -30.95 -17.67 -14.02
N ALA A 27 -31.33 -17.59 -15.25
CA ALA A 27 -32.54 -17.22 -15.91
C ALA A 27 -33.88 -17.58 -15.24
N ALA A 28 -34.86 -16.71 -15.45
CA ALA A 28 -36.15 -17.07 -16.07
C ALA A 28 -37.03 -15.83 -16.26
N SER A 29 -37.30 -15.54 -17.51
CA SER A 29 -38.54 -15.24 -18.21
C SER A 29 -39.78 -14.72 -17.46
N ALA A 30 -40.35 -13.62 -17.89
CA ALA A 30 -41.58 -13.57 -18.66
C ALA A 30 -42.15 -12.12 -18.78
N THR A 31 -42.24 -11.68 -20.00
CA THR A 31 -43.33 -11.09 -20.75
C THR A 31 -44.24 -9.97 -20.22
N SER A 32 -44.36 -9.00 -21.12
CA SER A 32 -45.55 -8.20 -21.53
C SER A 32 -45.85 -6.95 -20.76
N SER A 33 -45.89 -5.80 -21.35
CA SER A 33 -46.54 -5.22 -22.53
C SER A 33 -47.01 -3.81 -22.23
N MET A 34 -46.83 -2.93 -23.22
CA MET A 34 -47.60 -1.72 -23.55
C MET A 34 -47.41 -0.40 -22.77
N ALA A 35 -46.74 0.49 -23.42
CA ALA A 35 -47.16 1.75 -24.05
C ALA A 35 -47.80 2.85 -23.16
N ALA A 36 -47.14 3.99 -23.14
CA ALA A 36 -47.61 5.25 -23.70
C ALA A 36 -46.64 6.41 -23.37
N SER A 37 -46.17 7.00 -24.43
CA SER A 37 -45.74 8.37 -24.66
C SER A 37 -46.17 9.40 -23.61
N MET A 38 -45.20 10.25 -23.18
CA MET A 38 -45.28 11.70 -23.33
C MET A 38 -43.90 12.35 -23.01
N ALA A 39 -43.53 13.21 -23.93
CA ALA A 39 -42.31 14.01 -23.90
C ALA A 39 -42.35 15.09 -22.82
N ALA A 40 -41.25 15.31 -22.15
CA ALA A 40 -40.91 16.63 -21.61
C ALA A 40 -39.38 16.75 -21.42
N ALA A 41 -38.90 17.75 -22.04
CA ALA A 41 -37.61 18.42 -22.11
C ALA A 41 -36.55 18.09 -21.09
N SER A 42 -35.37 17.81 -21.62
CA SER A 42 -34.02 17.87 -21.04
C SER A 42 -33.72 19.20 -20.32
N PRO A 43 -32.86 19.17 -19.31
CA PRO A 43 -31.65 19.93 -19.51
C PRO A 43 -30.41 19.00 -19.46
N ALA A 44 -29.52 19.26 -20.39
CA ALA A 44 -28.22 18.65 -20.52
C ALA A 44 -27.40 18.84 -19.23
N ALA A 45 -27.23 17.76 -18.49
CA ALA A 45 -26.13 17.69 -17.52
C ALA A 45 -24.86 17.38 -18.34
N SER A 46 -24.04 18.40 -18.46
CA SER A 46 -22.67 18.28 -18.94
C SER A 46 -21.94 17.30 -18.02
N SER A 47 -21.75 16.08 -18.50
CA SER A 47 -20.79 15.17 -17.90
C SER A 47 -19.41 15.77 -18.15
N GLU A 48 -18.85 16.41 -17.15
CA GLU A 48 -17.40 16.62 -17.10
C GLU A 48 -16.77 15.23 -17.13
N VAL A 49 -16.25 14.88 -18.29
CA VAL A 49 -15.30 13.81 -18.45
C VAL A 49 -14.08 14.28 -17.67
N VAL A 50 -13.91 13.75 -16.45
CA VAL A 50 -12.63 13.81 -15.75
C VAL A 50 -11.66 13.08 -16.67
N SER A 51 -10.88 13.85 -17.41
CA SER A 51 -9.78 13.35 -18.21
C SER A 51 -8.82 12.65 -17.23
N GLN A 52 -8.75 11.33 -17.33
CA GLN A 52 -7.61 10.61 -16.79
C GLN A 52 -6.37 11.29 -17.39
N PRO A 53 -5.31 11.55 -16.58
CA PRO A 53 -4.07 12.09 -17.14
C PRO A 53 -3.61 11.13 -18.23
N GLU A 54 -3.43 11.68 -19.43
CA GLU A 54 -2.85 10.98 -20.57
C GLU A 54 -1.51 10.40 -20.09
N THR A 55 -1.43 9.08 -20.00
CA THR A 55 -0.17 8.39 -19.74
C THR A 55 0.75 8.71 -20.91
N ALA A 56 1.80 9.47 -20.68
CA ALA A 56 2.84 9.68 -21.67
C ALA A 56 3.36 8.30 -22.08
N GLU A 57 3.38 8.02 -23.39
CA GLU A 57 3.95 6.78 -23.92
C GLU A 57 5.41 6.68 -23.42
N GLY A 58 5.76 5.57 -22.76
CA GLY A 58 7.12 5.33 -22.29
C GLY A 58 7.41 5.70 -20.82
N VAL A 59 6.38 5.89 -19.98
CA VAL A 59 6.56 6.06 -18.52
C VAL A 59 6.23 4.76 -17.79
N VAL A 60 7.19 4.22 -17.05
CA VAL A 60 6.96 3.09 -16.14
C VAL A 60 6.18 3.58 -14.92
N LEU A 61 5.02 2.99 -14.68
CA LEU A 61 4.12 3.35 -13.58
C LEU A 61 4.26 2.39 -12.40
N PRO A 62 4.14 2.88 -11.17
CA PRO A 62 4.05 2.00 -10.01
C PRO A 62 2.78 1.14 -10.08
N ILE A 63 2.84 -0.03 -9.45
CA ILE A 63 1.69 -0.91 -9.27
C ILE A 63 0.64 -0.15 -8.47
N ALA A 64 -0.58 -0.07 -9.02
CA ALA A 64 -1.68 0.62 -8.34
C ALA A 64 -1.99 -0.01 -6.99
N GLN A 65 -2.04 0.81 -5.96
CA GLN A 65 -2.46 0.43 -4.61
C GLN A 65 -3.92 0.80 -4.40
N GLY A 66 -4.57 0.14 -3.44
CA GLY A 66 -5.97 0.44 -3.14
C GLY A 66 -6.17 1.88 -2.69
N SER A 67 -7.19 2.53 -3.24
CA SER A 67 -7.62 3.87 -2.81
C SER A 67 -8.22 3.82 -1.40
N LEU A 68 -8.28 4.98 -0.72
CA LEU A 68 -8.92 5.08 0.60
C LEU A 68 -10.39 4.62 0.58
N GLU A 69 -11.11 4.84 -0.52
CA GLU A 69 -12.51 4.41 -0.65
C GLU A 69 -12.64 2.89 -0.81
N GLU A 70 -11.70 2.26 -1.51
CA GLU A 70 -11.65 0.81 -1.62
C GLU A 70 -11.29 0.15 -0.29
N ILE A 71 -10.37 0.74 0.48
CA ILE A 71 -10.02 0.26 1.83
C ILE A 71 -11.23 0.27 2.77
N LYS A 72 -12.11 1.26 2.68
CA LYS A 72 -13.34 1.37 3.51
C LYS A 72 -14.33 0.23 3.29
N THR A 73 -14.22 -0.49 2.21
CA THR A 73 -15.20 -1.54 1.85
C THR A 73 -14.58 -2.89 1.56
N GLY A 74 -13.27 -2.95 1.41
CA GLY A 74 -12.54 -4.13 0.95
C GLY A 74 -11.66 -4.77 2.01
N SER A 75 -10.85 -5.72 1.53
CA SER A 75 -9.83 -6.41 2.30
C SER A 75 -8.46 -6.02 1.76
N TYR A 76 -7.73 -5.27 2.55
CA TYR A 76 -6.45 -4.66 2.18
C TYR A 76 -5.42 -4.81 3.30
N GLN A 77 -4.17 -4.66 2.94
CA GLN A 77 -3.06 -4.53 3.88
C GLN A 77 -2.24 -3.29 3.51
N PHE A 78 -1.94 -2.43 4.48
CA PHE A 78 -1.24 -1.18 4.24
C PHE A 78 -0.44 -0.74 5.48
N ALA A 79 0.56 0.11 5.27
CA ALA A 79 1.30 0.75 6.33
C ALA A 79 0.49 1.92 6.91
N ALA A 80 0.57 2.13 8.23
CA ALA A 80 -0.20 3.18 8.87
C ALA A 80 0.46 3.74 10.13
N ASN A 81 0.18 5.02 10.39
CA ASN A 81 0.31 5.61 11.72
C ASN A 81 -1.06 5.60 12.38
N ILE A 82 -1.18 4.90 13.49
CA ILE A 82 -2.43 4.90 14.26
C ILE A 82 -2.45 6.15 15.15
N THR A 83 -3.39 7.06 14.89
CA THR A 83 -3.46 8.37 15.56
C THR A 83 -4.46 8.40 16.71
N SER A 84 -5.47 7.52 16.68
CA SER A 84 -6.49 7.43 17.74
C SER A 84 -7.16 6.07 17.75
N VAL A 85 -7.64 5.66 18.91
CA VAL A 85 -8.46 4.45 19.08
C VAL A 85 -9.59 4.69 20.08
N ASP A 86 -10.82 4.38 19.68
CA ASP A 86 -12.03 4.49 20.52
C ASP A 86 -12.66 3.10 20.71
N ALA A 87 -12.37 2.47 21.83
CA ALA A 87 -12.92 1.15 22.17
C ALA A 87 -14.46 1.14 22.26
N LYS A 88 -15.10 2.26 22.69
CA LYS A 88 -16.57 2.34 22.85
C LYS A 88 -17.26 2.41 21.52
N LYS A 89 -16.71 3.18 20.59
CA LYS A 89 -17.22 3.27 19.21
C LYS A 89 -16.71 2.14 18.33
N ARG A 90 -15.73 1.37 18.80
CA ARG A 90 -15.00 0.38 18.02
C ARG A 90 -14.43 0.98 16.73
N GLN A 91 -13.75 2.11 16.85
CA GLN A 91 -13.16 2.85 15.73
C GLN A 91 -11.69 3.10 15.98
N MET A 92 -10.95 3.18 14.88
CA MET A 92 -9.54 3.51 14.86
C MET A 92 -9.31 4.56 13.78
N ASP A 93 -8.63 5.65 14.16
CA ASP A 93 -8.22 6.70 13.25
C ASP A 93 -6.75 6.48 12.90
N MET A 94 -6.39 6.66 11.64
CA MET A 94 -5.05 6.42 11.16
C MET A 94 -4.71 7.25 9.93
N THR A 95 -3.44 7.52 9.75
CA THR A 95 -2.88 7.99 8.49
C THR A 95 -2.38 6.78 7.72
N VAL A 96 -2.81 6.64 6.47
CA VAL A 96 -2.45 5.54 5.56
C VAL A 96 -1.25 5.95 4.73
N TYR A 97 -0.30 5.05 4.60
CA TYR A 97 0.89 5.22 3.77
C TYR A 97 1.01 4.13 2.72
N ALA A 98 1.60 4.50 1.62
CA ALA A 98 1.98 3.62 0.53
C ALA A 98 3.45 3.83 0.16
N TYR A 99 3.98 3.00 -0.72
CA TYR A 99 5.30 3.16 -1.33
C TYR A 99 5.23 2.69 -2.78
N ASP A 100 6.10 3.24 -3.62
CA ASP A 100 6.16 2.84 -5.01
C ASP A 100 6.74 1.43 -5.14
N SER A 101 6.04 0.60 -5.88
CA SER A 101 6.50 -0.72 -6.28
C SER A 101 6.23 -0.94 -7.77
N TYR A 102 7.09 -1.71 -8.42
CA TYR A 102 7.07 -1.92 -9.86
C TYR A 102 7.21 -3.40 -10.16
N ARG A 103 6.64 -3.84 -11.27
CA ARG A 103 6.86 -5.21 -11.73
C ARG A 103 8.32 -5.41 -12.11
N THR A 104 8.81 -6.61 -11.87
CA THR A 104 10.19 -6.96 -12.20
C THR A 104 10.48 -6.74 -13.68
N GLU A 105 9.57 -7.16 -14.57
CA GLU A 105 9.71 -7.00 -16.01
C GLU A 105 9.81 -5.54 -16.47
N ASP A 106 9.10 -4.62 -15.79
CA ASP A 106 9.10 -3.20 -16.14
C ASP A 106 10.44 -2.55 -15.79
N ILE A 107 11.06 -2.94 -14.66
CA ILE A 107 12.35 -2.40 -14.23
C ILE A 107 13.51 -3.10 -14.95
N ASP A 108 13.43 -4.41 -15.18
CA ASP A 108 14.47 -5.14 -15.93
C ASP A 108 14.56 -4.67 -17.38
N GLY A 109 13.42 -4.23 -17.97
CA GLY A 109 13.33 -3.67 -19.32
C GLY A 109 13.60 -2.17 -19.40
N LEU A 110 13.71 -1.45 -18.29
CA LEU A 110 13.88 0.00 -18.28
C LEU A 110 15.22 0.42 -18.85
N GLU A 111 15.23 1.40 -19.77
CA GLU A 111 16.41 1.89 -20.47
C GLU A 111 16.61 3.41 -20.26
N ALA A 112 17.82 3.89 -20.49
CA ALA A 112 18.12 5.32 -20.47
C ALA A 112 17.36 6.05 -21.59
N GLY A 113 16.75 7.17 -21.26
CA GLY A 113 15.86 7.96 -22.13
C GLY A 113 14.38 7.72 -21.86
N GLU A 114 14.00 6.66 -21.15
CA GLU A 114 12.65 6.42 -20.68
C GLU A 114 12.36 7.21 -19.39
N ALA A 115 11.20 7.06 -18.83
CA ALA A 115 10.82 7.69 -17.56
C ALA A 115 10.17 6.69 -16.61
N ILE A 116 10.31 6.96 -15.32
CA ILE A 116 9.66 6.21 -14.24
C ILE A 116 8.91 7.20 -13.35
N ARG A 117 7.69 6.89 -12.98
CA ARG A 117 6.89 7.70 -12.04
C ARG A 117 7.20 7.30 -10.62
N ILE A 118 7.60 8.26 -9.80
CA ILE A 118 7.99 8.06 -8.41
C ILE A 118 7.33 9.10 -7.50
N HIS A 119 7.29 8.82 -6.18
CA HIS A 119 7.04 9.80 -5.12
C HIS A 119 8.39 10.17 -4.48
N PRO A 120 9.06 11.22 -4.95
CA PRO A 120 10.42 11.54 -4.50
C PRO A 120 10.41 11.89 -3.01
N ASP A 121 11.35 11.32 -2.25
CA ASP A 121 11.53 11.57 -0.81
C ASP A 121 10.22 11.43 0.02
N GLY A 122 9.28 10.60 -0.44
CA GLY A 122 7.99 10.42 0.21
C GLY A 122 6.99 11.58 -0.02
N ALA A 123 7.21 12.41 -1.04
CA ALA A 123 6.27 13.45 -1.42
C ALA A 123 4.89 12.86 -1.77
N VAL A 124 3.82 13.58 -1.46
CA VAL A 124 2.44 13.14 -1.78
C VAL A 124 2.17 13.16 -3.29
N GLU A 125 2.83 14.08 -4.01
CA GLU A 125 2.68 14.21 -5.45
C GLU A 125 3.73 13.38 -6.18
N ALA A 126 3.28 12.48 -7.04
CA ALA A 126 4.16 11.70 -7.91
C ALA A 126 4.77 12.59 -9.01
N GLN A 127 5.98 12.26 -9.43
CA GLN A 127 6.71 12.92 -10.51
C GLN A 127 7.27 11.90 -11.49
N ASP A 128 7.40 12.28 -12.75
CA ASP A 128 8.07 11.48 -13.77
C ASP A 128 9.56 11.82 -13.75
N LEU A 129 10.38 10.86 -13.36
CA LEU A 129 11.83 10.95 -13.37
C LEU A 129 12.35 10.40 -14.70
N THR A 130 13.03 11.25 -15.50
CA THR A 130 13.72 10.79 -16.69
C THR A 130 14.94 9.95 -16.28
N VAL A 131 15.07 8.79 -16.88
CA VAL A 131 16.17 7.87 -16.63
C VAL A 131 17.36 8.27 -17.46
N GLU A 132 18.38 8.83 -16.81
CA GLU A 132 19.65 9.21 -17.46
C GLU A 132 20.69 8.10 -17.39
N SER A 133 20.69 7.35 -16.28
CA SER A 133 21.57 6.20 -16.06
C SER A 133 20.90 5.14 -15.20
N ILE A 134 21.30 3.89 -15.40
CA ILE A 134 20.84 2.73 -14.63
C ILE A 134 22.04 1.88 -14.25
N GLU A 135 22.20 1.60 -12.98
CA GLU A 135 23.16 0.64 -12.45
C GLU A 135 22.39 -0.52 -11.80
N ARG A 136 22.70 -1.75 -12.21
CA ARG A 136 22.10 -2.97 -11.66
C ARG A 136 23.15 -3.74 -10.88
N ASN A 137 22.90 -3.92 -9.58
CA ASN A 137 23.79 -4.67 -8.71
C ASN A 137 23.14 -6.01 -8.34
N GLU A 138 23.57 -7.08 -9.03
CA GLU A 138 23.05 -8.44 -8.82
C GLU A 138 23.42 -9.03 -7.45
N GLU A 139 24.44 -8.50 -6.76
CA GLU A 139 24.84 -9.00 -5.44
C GLU A 139 23.93 -8.47 -4.33
N THR A 140 23.33 -7.31 -4.54
CA THR A 140 22.48 -6.64 -3.55
C THR A 140 21.01 -6.60 -3.94
N ASP A 141 20.66 -7.03 -5.15
CA ASP A 141 19.32 -6.91 -5.74
C ASP A 141 18.83 -5.46 -5.82
N ILE A 142 19.77 -4.50 -5.99
CA ILE A 142 19.47 -3.07 -6.10
C ILE A 142 19.67 -2.59 -7.53
N VAL A 143 18.71 -1.80 -8.00
CA VAL A 143 18.80 -1.02 -9.24
C VAL A 143 18.84 0.45 -8.85
N SER A 144 19.95 1.13 -9.16
CA SER A 144 20.12 2.57 -8.93
C SER A 144 19.82 3.32 -10.22
N ILE A 145 18.86 4.24 -10.18
CA ILE A 145 18.49 5.14 -11.27
C ILE A 145 19.11 6.50 -10.99
N ASN A 146 19.79 7.08 -11.98
CA ASN A 146 20.44 8.39 -11.89
C ASN A 146 21.44 8.48 -10.72
N GLY A 147 22.19 7.40 -10.50
CA GLY A 147 23.18 7.32 -9.43
C GLY A 147 22.61 7.02 -8.05
N GLY A 148 21.32 6.62 -7.97
CA GLY A 148 20.66 6.29 -6.72
C GLY A 148 20.43 7.49 -5.80
N ILE A 149 20.01 7.22 -4.57
CA ILE A 149 19.70 8.23 -3.55
C ILE A 149 20.89 9.18 -3.30
N GLU A 150 22.11 8.68 -3.31
CA GLU A 150 23.31 9.47 -3.05
C GLU A 150 23.54 10.62 -4.05
N GLN A 151 23.00 10.48 -5.27
CA GLN A 151 23.17 11.48 -6.34
C GLN A 151 21.85 12.18 -6.71
N GLY A 152 20.81 12.01 -5.90
CA GLY A 152 19.48 12.61 -6.13
C GLY A 152 18.61 11.84 -7.10
N GLY A 153 18.97 10.58 -7.41
CA GLY A 153 18.15 9.61 -8.08
C GLY A 153 17.38 8.72 -7.09
N VAL A 154 17.07 7.50 -7.48
CA VAL A 154 16.35 6.54 -6.64
C VAL A 154 17.00 5.17 -6.66
N ASP A 155 16.93 4.47 -5.54
CA ASP A 155 17.29 3.07 -5.43
C ASP A 155 16.03 2.22 -5.35
N LEU A 156 16.03 1.16 -6.15
CA LEU A 156 14.97 0.17 -6.20
C LEU A 156 15.52 -1.16 -5.71
N TRP A 157 14.96 -1.69 -4.64
CA TRP A 157 15.33 -3.00 -4.12
C TRP A 157 14.34 -4.06 -4.56
N ARG A 158 14.87 -5.17 -5.08
CA ARG A 158 14.07 -6.32 -5.48
C ARG A 158 13.63 -7.12 -4.26
N SER A 159 12.33 -7.28 -4.11
CA SER A 159 11.72 -8.12 -3.08
C SER A 159 10.71 -9.05 -3.73
N ASN A 160 11.04 -10.33 -3.82
CA ASN A 160 10.27 -11.32 -4.58
C ASN A 160 10.10 -10.91 -6.06
N ASP A 161 8.86 -10.71 -6.51
CA ASP A 161 8.52 -10.42 -7.91
C ASP A 161 8.32 -8.93 -8.20
N VAL A 162 8.75 -8.05 -7.29
CA VAL A 162 8.60 -6.60 -7.43
C VAL A 162 9.88 -5.87 -7.02
N TYR A 163 10.11 -4.72 -7.64
CA TYR A 163 11.03 -3.69 -7.15
C TYR A 163 10.25 -2.66 -6.34
N ARG A 164 10.84 -2.11 -5.29
CA ARG A 164 10.27 -1.02 -4.50
C ARG A 164 11.31 0.07 -4.27
N THR A 165 10.87 1.32 -4.19
CA THR A 165 11.74 2.42 -3.76
C THR A 165 12.17 2.21 -2.32
N VAL A 166 13.45 2.47 -2.04
CA VAL A 166 14.02 2.28 -0.69
C VAL A 166 14.84 3.48 -0.25
N THR A 167 14.93 3.63 1.07
CA THR A 167 15.83 4.56 1.75
C THR A 167 17.24 3.97 1.90
N TYR A 168 18.19 4.74 2.44
CA TYR A 168 19.54 4.26 2.75
C TYR A 168 19.61 3.05 3.69
N ASP A 169 18.60 2.90 4.54
CA ASP A 169 18.51 1.80 5.50
C ASP A 169 17.63 0.65 4.98
N ASP A 170 17.41 0.57 3.66
CA ASP A 170 16.62 -0.45 2.97
C ASP A 170 15.11 -0.46 3.34
N TYR A 171 14.59 0.59 3.99
CA TYR A 171 13.14 0.75 4.21
C TYR A 171 12.45 1.28 2.96
N PRO A 172 11.17 0.96 2.73
CA PRO A 172 10.39 1.60 1.67
C PRO A 172 10.36 3.13 1.84
N VAL A 173 10.40 3.85 0.74
CA VAL A 173 10.12 5.29 0.75
C VAL A 173 8.61 5.47 0.82
N TYR A 174 8.09 5.70 2.03
CA TYR A 174 6.66 5.88 2.26
C TYR A 174 6.20 7.27 1.89
N TYR A 175 5.03 7.37 1.28
CA TYR A 175 4.28 8.61 1.08
C TYR A 175 2.87 8.51 1.67
N MET A 176 2.34 9.64 2.14
CA MET A 176 1.01 9.70 2.72
C MET A 176 -0.06 9.60 1.64
N VAL A 177 -0.98 8.65 1.79
CA VAL A 177 -2.17 8.50 0.94
C VAL A 177 -3.33 9.34 1.47
N GLY A 178 -3.47 9.40 2.80
CA GLY A 178 -4.49 10.21 3.49
C GLY A 178 -4.90 9.62 4.83
N GLU A 179 -5.95 10.20 5.39
CA GLU A 179 -6.48 9.82 6.71
C GLU A 179 -7.71 8.94 6.57
N LEU A 180 -7.82 7.94 7.43
CA LEU A 180 -8.97 7.03 7.50
C LEU A 180 -9.46 6.87 8.94
N VAL A 181 -10.78 6.72 9.06
CA VAL A 181 -11.45 6.23 10.25
C VAL A 181 -12.14 4.93 9.89
N LEU A 182 -11.73 3.82 10.50
CA LEU A 182 -12.26 2.50 10.22
C LEU A 182 -12.88 1.86 11.46
N PRO A 183 -13.97 1.10 11.32
CA PRO A 183 -14.46 0.26 12.39
C PRO A 183 -13.47 -0.87 12.68
N MET A 184 -13.34 -1.26 13.94
CA MET A 184 -12.60 -2.45 14.34
C MET A 184 -13.51 -3.68 14.29
N ASP A 185 -12.99 -4.80 13.77
CA ASP A 185 -13.66 -6.10 13.89
C ASP A 185 -13.72 -6.51 15.35
N GLU A 186 -14.76 -7.26 15.75
CA GLU A 186 -14.89 -7.73 17.13
C GLU A 186 -13.82 -8.76 17.51
N ASN A 187 -13.30 -9.49 16.52
CA ASN A 187 -12.24 -10.48 16.65
C ASN A 187 -10.87 -9.92 16.22
N ILE A 188 -10.71 -8.60 16.19
CA ILE A 188 -9.45 -7.97 15.81
C ILE A 188 -8.30 -8.57 16.61
N THR A 189 -7.15 -8.76 15.94
CA THR A 189 -5.91 -9.25 16.54
C THR A 189 -4.82 -8.20 16.41
N LEU A 190 -3.91 -8.19 17.38
CA LEU A 190 -2.66 -7.44 17.35
C LEU A 190 -1.53 -8.43 17.60
N SER A 191 -0.57 -8.44 16.70
CA SER A 191 0.68 -9.20 16.78
C SER A 191 1.82 -8.21 16.95
N ASP A 192 2.38 -8.10 18.16
CA ASP A 192 3.40 -7.09 18.51
C ASP A 192 4.75 -7.75 18.80
N SER A 193 5.72 -7.52 17.93
CA SER A 193 7.12 -7.93 18.06
C SER A 193 8.09 -6.75 18.19
N SER A 194 7.59 -5.57 18.56
CA SER A 194 8.36 -4.32 18.60
C SER A 194 9.39 -4.24 19.73
N SER A 195 9.38 -5.17 20.69
CA SER A 195 10.29 -5.14 21.85
C SER A 195 11.74 -5.52 21.53
N GLY A 196 12.04 -6.02 20.33
CA GLY A 196 13.39 -6.33 19.89
C GLY A 196 13.43 -7.28 18.69
N VAL A 197 14.56 -7.33 17.99
CA VAL A 197 14.75 -8.13 16.76
C VAL A 197 14.48 -9.63 16.97
N ASP A 198 14.82 -10.18 18.14
CA ASP A 198 14.63 -11.58 18.50
C ASP A 198 13.46 -11.78 19.48
N ALA A 199 12.65 -10.73 19.71
CA ALA A 199 11.53 -10.83 20.63
C ALA A 199 10.42 -11.71 20.07
N ALA A 200 9.85 -12.55 20.92
CA ALA A 200 8.64 -13.28 20.55
C ALA A 200 7.48 -12.29 20.38
N SER A 201 6.67 -12.52 19.34
CA SER A 201 5.45 -11.75 19.16
C SER A 201 4.49 -11.94 20.32
N VAL A 202 3.92 -10.84 20.78
CA VAL A 202 2.86 -10.82 21.80
C VAL A 202 1.52 -10.68 21.09
N GLU A 203 0.68 -11.70 21.22
CA GLU A 203 -0.64 -11.70 20.64
C GLU A 203 -1.69 -11.10 21.59
N THR A 204 -2.45 -10.13 21.11
CA THR A 204 -3.58 -9.52 21.82
C THR A 204 -4.83 -9.64 20.98
N ASN A 205 -5.94 -10.11 21.56
CA ASN A 205 -7.17 -10.39 20.83
C ASN A 205 -8.38 -9.63 21.40
N GLY A 206 -9.27 -9.24 20.49
CA GLY A 206 -10.54 -8.58 20.78
C GLY A 206 -10.43 -7.07 20.98
N THR A 207 -11.49 -6.38 20.59
CA THR A 207 -11.53 -4.93 20.43
C THR A 207 -11.04 -4.15 21.66
N ASN A 208 -11.48 -4.50 22.87
CA ASN A 208 -11.12 -3.76 24.07
C ASN A 208 -9.65 -3.92 24.44
N SER A 209 -9.12 -5.14 24.31
CA SER A 209 -7.72 -5.45 24.64
C SER A 209 -6.77 -4.78 23.63
N VAL A 210 -7.08 -4.90 22.35
CA VAL A 210 -6.31 -4.25 21.27
C VAL A 210 -6.36 -2.73 21.40
N ALA A 211 -7.54 -2.15 21.62
CA ALA A 211 -7.67 -0.70 21.83
C ALA A 211 -6.89 -0.22 23.06
N SER A 212 -6.84 -1.00 24.14
CA SER A 212 -6.03 -0.67 25.31
C SER A 212 -4.53 -0.74 25.02
N ALA A 213 -4.08 -1.76 24.29
CA ALA A 213 -2.68 -1.93 23.92
C ALA A 213 -2.20 -0.82 22.97
N VAL A 214 -2.98 -0.53 21.92
CA VAL A 214 -2.68 0.54 20.97
C VAL A 214 -2.71 1.92 21.63
N GLY A 215 -3.75 2.19 22.43
CA GLY A 215 -3.92 3.49 23.10
C GLY A 215 -2.94 3.77 24.23
N ALA A 216 -2.15 2.80 24.66
CA ALA A 216 -1.14 2.97 25.71
C ALA A 216 0.02 3.88 25.27
N ASP A 217 0.38 3.86 23.98
CA ASP A 217 1.49 4.64 23.43
C ASP A 217 1.25 4.89 21.92
N LEU A 218 0.38 5.86 21.60
CA LEU A 218 -0.01 6.16 20.21
C LEU A 218 1.16 6.64 19.36
N ASP A 219 2.12 7.37 19.94
CA ASP A 219 3.26 7.93 19.20
C ASP A 219 4.23 6.86 18.67
N SER A 220 4.09 5.63 19.14
CA SER A 220 4.96 4.51 18.75
C SER A 220 4.47 3.71 17.55
N TRP A 221 3.28 4.02 16.99
CA TRP A 221 2.69 3.35 15.84
C TRP A 221 2.96 4.16 14.57
N THR A 222 3.97 3.76 13.82
CA THR A 222 4.44 4.49 12.63
C THR A 222 4.35 3.61 11.37
N GLU A 223 4.38 4.23 10.20
CA GLU A 223 4.39 3.56 8.89
C GLU A 223 5.55 2.56 8.73
N TYR A 224 6.64 2.77 9.47
CA TYR A 224 7.81 1.89 9.39
C TYR A 224 7.66 0.59 10.17
N ASN A 225 6.82 0.60 11.20
CA ASN A 225 6.66 -0.55 12.09
C ASN A 225 5.26 -1.13 12.14
N THR A 226 4.27 -0.46 11.54
CA THR A 226 2.86 -0.83 11.69
C THR A 226 2.22 -1.17 10.36
N THR A 227 1.71 -2.39 10.27
CA THR A 227 0.89 -2.85 9.15
C THR A 227 -0.51 -3.14 9.63
N VAL A 228 -1.50 -2.54 8.99
CA VAL A 228 -2.92 -2.75 9.27
C VAL A 228 -3.55 -3.59 8.16
N SER A 229 -4.32 -4.60 8.55
CA SER A 229 -5.11 -5.41 7.62
C SER A 229 -6.60 -5.15 7.84
N THR A 230 -7.34 -5.02 6.76
CA THR A 230 -8.80 -4.92 6.78
C THR A 230 -9.45 -6.17 6.20
N THR A 231 -10.69 -6.42 6.63
CA THR A 231 -11.60 -7.40 6.04
C THR A 231 -12.96 -6.74 5.96
N ASP A 232 -13.51 -6.64 4.75
CA ASP A 232 -14.78 -5.96 4.51
C ASP A 232 -14.84 -4.54 5.12
N GLY A 233 -13.75 -3.78 4.96
CA GLY A 233 -13.63 -2.42 5.47
C GLY A 233 -13.49 -2.27 6.99
N LYS A 234 -13.25 -3.35 7.72
CA LYS A 234 -13.00 -3.33 9.16
C LYS A 234 -11.57 -3.73 9.46
N VAL A 235 -10.93 -3.05 10.41
CA VAL A 235 -9.61 -3.45 10.90
C VAL A 235 -9.71 -4.81 11.56
N SER A 236 -9.09 -5.82 10.95
CA SER A 236 -9.12 -7.22 11.39
C SER A 236 -7.82 -7.67 12.04
N ASN A 237 -6.68 -7.10 11.62
CA ASN A 237 -5.38 -7.41 12.19
C ASN A 237 -4.47 -6.17 12.20
N ILE A 238 -3.63 -6.07 13.21
CA ILE A 238 -2.52 -5.12 13.30
C ILE A 238 -1.25 -5.93 13.56
N LEU A 239 -0.26 -5.73 12.71
CA LEU A 239 1.08 -6.24 12.92
C LEU A 239 2.00 -5.07 13.27
N ARG A 240 2.74 -5.20 14.37
CA ARG A 240 3.78 -4.27 14.76
C ARG A 240 5.12 -5.00 14.86
N ILE A 241 6.11 -4.48 14.18
CA ILE A 241 7.47 -5.05 14.16
C ILE A 241 8.46 -4.13 14.89
N TRP A 242 9.57 -4.69 15.29
CA TRP A 242 10.71 -3.90 15.75
C TRP A 242 11.39 -3.17 14.59
N VAL A 243 11.75 -1.91 14.83
CA VAL A 243 12.53 -1.07 13.92
C VAL A 243 13.68 -0.50 14.75
N PRO A 244 14.95 -0.51 14.27
CA PRO A 244 16.12 -0.04 14.99
C PRO A 244 16.10 1.45 15.31
#